data_f97cc0adcd53a9e4e5ff45b023cc4650
#
_entry.id   f97cc0adcd53a9e4e5ff45b023cc4650
#
_cell.length_a   1.000
_cell.length_b   1.000
_cell.length_c   1.000
_cell.angle_alpha   90.00
_cell.angle_beta   90.00
_cell.angle_gamma   90.00
#
_symmetry.space_group_name_H-M   'P 1'
#
loop_
_entity.id
_entity.type
_entity.pdbx_description
1 polymer ?
#
loop_
_entity_poly.entity_id
_entity_poly.type
_entity_poly.pdbx_seq_one_letter_code
_entity_poly.pdbx_strand_id
1 'polypeptide(L)'
;NKIGTGAITLLMDRVGARMDEMHNAINLVCNYAGVGTAITDEHVRAASGDVAEATVWALTDAIAASNPTAALEALHDLLGMNKSPDEIIGTINWLLENAYRAHPQTPMKVGKPFVERKVTPLARKFTEKRLIDALALCTKTHFALRTTGSDARLQLELLIIKLAAAKK
;
A
#
# COMPACT_ATOMS: atom_id res chain seq x y z
N ASN A 1 -24.41 16.79 5.50
CA ASN A 1 -24.21 16.28 4.15
C ASN A 1 -25.01 14.98 3.96
N LYS A 2 -25.55 14.74 2.76
CA LYS A 2 -26.13 13.45 2.38
C LYS A 2 -25.01 12.63 1.72
N ILE A 3 -25.01 11.31 1.94
CA ILE A 3 -24.01 10.41 1.34
C ILE A 3 -24.71 9.40 0.42
N GLY A 4 -24.18 9.20 -0.78
CA GLY A 4 -24.70 8.21 -1.75
C GLY A 4 -24.34 6.79 -1.33
N THR A 5 -25.17 5.82 -1.74
CA THR A 5 -24.96 4.38 -1.41
C THR A 5 -23.61 3.88 -1.92
N GLY A 6 -23.18 4.27 -3.13
CA GLY A 6 -21.87 3.94 -3.69
C GLY A 6 -20.72 4.44 -2.82
N ALA A 7 -20.80 5.72 -2.38
CA ALA A 7 -19.80 6.32 -1.49
C ALA A 7 -19.72 5.59 -0.12
N ILE A 8 -20.86 5.14 0.43
CA ILE A 8 -20.88 4.34 1.66
C ILE A 8 -20.16 3.00 1.42
N THR A 9 -20.50 2.30 0.36
CA THR A 9 -19.88 1.01 0.02
C THR A 9 -18.37 1.17 -0.17
N LEU A 10 -17.95 2.22 -0.87
CA LEU A 10 -16.54 2.51 -1.10
C LEU A 10 -15.79 2.83 0.20
N LEU A 11 -16.39 3.60 1.11
CA LEU A 11 -15.84 3.89 2.44
C LEU A 11 -15.69 2.60 3.26
N MET A 12 -16.74 1.77 3.33
CA MET A 12 -16.69 0.50 4.06
C MET A 12 -15.62 -0.45 3.50
N ASP A 13 -15.45 -0.47 2.19
CA ASP A 13 -14.46 -1.29 1.52
C ASP A 13 -13.02 -0.84 1.84
N ARG A 14 -12.78 0.46 1.87
CA ARG A 14 -11.45 1.04 2.14
C ARG A 14 -11.06 1.03 3.61
N VAL A 15 -12.01 1.33 4.49
CA VAL A 15 -11.75 1.50 5.93
C VAL A 15 -11.93 0.21 6.72
N GLY A 16 -12.81 -0.69 6.26
CA GLY A 16 -13.19 -1.89 6.99
C GLY A 16 -14.23 -1.59 8.08
N ALA A 17 -14.34 -2.49 9.07
CA ALA A 17 -15.38 -2.46 10.10
C ALA A 17 -14.99 -1.69 11.38
N ARG A 18 -13.89 -0.95 11.37
CA ARG A 18 -13.42 -0.20 12.54
C ARG A 18 -14.13 1.15 12.63
N MET A 19 -14.88 1.34 13.69
CA MET A 19 -15.72 2.55 13.88
C MET A 19 -14.92 3.83 14.02
N ASP A 20 -13.77 3.80 14.69
CA ASP A 20 -12.86 4.93 14.83
C ASP A 20 -12.27 5.39 13.48
N GLU A 21 -11.80 4.46 12.67
CA GLU A 21 -11.29 4.75 11.32
C GLU A 21 -12.42 5.23 10.40
N MET A 22 -13.62 4.64 10.50
CA MET A 22 -14.79 5.05 9.72
C MET A 22 -15.20 6.48 10.05
N HIS A 23 -15.24 6.85 11.34
CA HIS A 23 -15.57 8.22 11.77
C HIS A 23 -14.58 9.23 11.18
N ASN A 24 -13.28 8.95 11.26
CA ASN A 24 -12.23 9.81 10.71
C ASN A 24 -12.35 9.94 9.18
N ALA A 25 -12.61 8.83 8.47
CA ALA A 25 -12.77 8.84 7.02
C ALA A 25 -14.00 9.66 6.59
N ILE A 26 -15.12 9.51 7.29
CA ILE A 26 -16.33 10.30 7.02
C ILE A 26 -16.05 11.80 7.22
N ASN A 27 -15.40 12.18 8.32
CA ASN A 27 -15.05 13.58 8.59
C ASN A 27 -14.12 14.14 7.51
N LEU A 28 -13.12 13.37 7.07
CA LEU A 28 -12.20 13.78 6.01
C LEU A 28 -12.95 14.05 4.70
N VAL A 29 -13.84 13.14 4.30
CA VAL A 29 -14.63 13.28 3.06
C VAL A 29 -15.65 14.43 3.17
N CYS A 30 -16.27 14.62 4.34
CA CYS A 30 -17.17 15.76 4.59
C CYS A 30 -16.44 17.10 4.47
N ASN A 31 -15.24 17.20 5.04
CA ASN A 31 -14.42 18.41 4.97
C ASN A 31 -13.98 18.69 3.52
N TYR A 32 -13.64 17.66 2.77
CA TYR A 32 -13.27 17.79 1.35
C TYR A 32 -14.44 18.23 0.49
N ALA A 33 -15.62 17.63 0.66
CA ALA A 33 -16.81 17.92 -0.14
C ALA A 33 -17.44 19.30 0.16
N GLY A 34 -17.20 19.83 1.36
CA GLY A 34 -17.80 21.08 1.84
C GLY A 34 -19.19 20.89 2.45
N VAL A 35 -19.65 21.96 3.13
CA VAL A 35 -20.93 21.96 3.84
C VAL A 35 -22.09 21.95 2.84
N GLY A 36 -23.09 21.11 3.08
CA GLY A 36 -24.31 21.04 2.27
C GLY A 36 -24.20 20.24 0.97
N THR A 37 -22.99 19.78 0.60
CA THR A 37 -22.74 19.01 -0.63
C THR A 37 -23.07 17.52 -0.43
N ALA A 38 -23.70 16.90 -1.44
CA ALA A 38 -23.91 15.47 -1.46
C ALA A 38 -22.56 14.75 -1.70
N ILE A 39 -22.22 13.81 -0.81
CA ILE A 39 -20.99 13.04 -0.89
C ILE A 39 -21.15 11.93 -1.95
N THR A 40 -20.27 11.96 -2.96
CA THR A 40 -20.21 11.00 -4.07
C THR A 40 -18.97 10.11 -3.92
N ASP A 41 -18.91 9.05 -4.73
CA ASP A 41 -17.73 8.18 -4.85
C ASP A 41 -16.46 8.96 -5.22
N GLU A 42 -16.61 10.02 -6.05
CA GLU A 42 -15.50 10.89 -6.44
C GLU A 42 -14.92 11.66 -5.24
N HIS A 43 -15.79 12.19 -4.37
CA HIS A 43 -15.35 12.85 -3.14
C HIS A 43 -14.59 11.89 -2.22
N VAL A 44 -15.05 10.62 -2.11
CA VAL A 44 -14.34 9.59 -1.33
C VAL A 44 -12.96 9.29 -1.91
N ARG A 45 -12.86 9.17 -3.25
CA ARG A 45 -11.58 8.91 -3.93
C ARG A 45 -10.63 10.09 -3.76
N ALA A 46 -11.08 11.30 -4.00
CA ALA A 46 -10.25 12.50 -3.92
C ALA A 46 -9.77 12.81 -2.50
N ALA A 47 -10.62 12.64 -1.50
CA ALA A 47 -10.24 12.85 -0.10
C ALA A 47 -9.21 11.83 0.41
N SER A 48 -9.14 10.64 -0.20
CA SER A 48 -8.22 9.57 0.21
C SER A 48 -6.78 9.73 -0.29
N GLY A 49 -6.42 10.83 -0.93
CA GLY A 49 -5.04 11.06 -1.43
C GLY A 49 -4.67 10.13 -2.60
N ASP A 50 -5.51 10.05 -3.59
CA ASP A 50 -5.62 8.98 -4.60
C ASP A 50 -4.34 8.71 -5.43
N VAL A 51 -3.51 9.73 -5.74
CA VAL A 51 -2.37 9.54 -6.65
C VAL A 51 -1.25 8.75 -6.00
N ALA A 52 -0.86 9.09 -4.78
CA ALA A 52 0.20 8.36 -4.07
C ALA A 52 -0.26 6.93 -3.71
N GLU A 53 -1.53 6.76 -3.35
CA GLU A 53 -2.10 5.42 -3.11
C GLU A 53 -2.11 4.58 -4.39
N ALA A 54 -2.53 5.14 -5.52
CA ALA A 54 -2.49 4.45 -6.81
C ALA A 54 -1.07 4.01 -7.20
N THR A 55 -0.07 4.87 -6.96
CA THR A 55 1.34 4.56 -7.23
C THR A 55 1.88 3.45 -6.31
N VAL A 56 1.47 3.42 -5.04
CA VAL A 56 1.80 2.32 -4.11
C VAL A 56 1.22 0.98 -4.62
N TRP A 57 -0.01 1.00 -5.13
CA TRP A 57 -0.60 -0.21 -5.69
C TRP A 57 0.06 -0.63 -7.01
N ALA A 58 0.46 0.34 -7.87
CA ALA A 58 1.24 0.05 -9.07
C ALA A 58 2.59 -0.60 -8.73
N LEU A 59 3.27 -0.13 -7.70
CA LEU A 59 4.49 -0.76 -7.17
C LEU A 59 4.23 -2.21 -6.72
N THR A 60 3.14 -2.45 -5.99
CA THR A 60 2.76 -3.78 -5.51
C THR A 60 2.48 -4.74 -6.67
N ASP A 61 1.72 -4.27 -7.66
CA ASP A 61 1.38 -5.04 -8.86
C ASP A 61 2.63 -5.36 -9.69
N ALA A 62 3.57 -4.42 -9.83
CA ALA A 62 4.83 -4.62 -10.53
C ALA A 62 5.72 -5.66 -9.82
N ILE A 63 5.80 -5.64 -8.48
CA ILE A 63 6.52 -6.65 -7.69
C ILE A 63 5.85 -8.03 -7.88
N ALA A 64 4.52 -8.11 -7.81
CA ALA A 64 3.78 -9.34 -8.04
C ALA A 64 3.98 -9.88 -9.47
N ALA A 65 4.04 -9.00 -10.47
CA ALA A 65 4.30 -9.35 -11.87
C ALA A 65 5.76 -9.75 -12.13
N SER A 66 6.67 -9.56 -11.15
CA SER A 66 8.11 -9.74 -11.32
C SER A 66 8.67 -8.85 -12.43
N ASN A 67 8.25 -7.59 -12.43
CA ASN A 67 8.69 -6.56 -13.37
C ASN A 67 9.52 -5.48 -12.65
N PRO A 68 10.86 -5.63 -12.58
CA PRO A 68 11.71 -4.68 -11.88
C PRO A 68 11.67 -3.27 -12.47
N THR A 69 11.53 -3.15 -13.80
CA THR A 69 11.48 -1.84 -14.47
C THR A 69 10.27 -1.05 -14.02
N ALA A 70 9.06 -1.61 -14.13
CA ALA A 70 7.84 -0.95 -13.67
C ALA A 70 7.85 -0.68 -12.16
N ALA A 71 8.47 -1.57 -11.38
CA ALA A 71 8.59 -1.38 -9.93
C ALA A 71 9.53 -0.20 -9.57
N LEU A 72 10.63 -0.03 -10.32
CA LEU A 72 11.53 1.13 -10.17
C LEU A 72 10.86 2.43 -10.61
N GLU A 73 10.11 2.42 -11.71
CA GLU A 73 9.33 3.58 -12.16
C GLU A 73 8.36 4.04 -11.06
N ALA A 74 7.56 3.13 -10.52
CA ALA A 74 6.64 3.45 -9.42
C ALA A 74 7.38 3.95 -8.16
N LEU A 75 8.55 3.41 -7.82
CA LEU A 75 9.39 3.93 -6.74
C LEU A 75 9.83 5.38 -7.00
N HIS A 76 10.30 5.65 -8.23
CA HIS A 76 10.75 7.00 -8.60
C HIS A 76 9.60 8.01 -8.58
N ASP A 77 8.39 7.61 -8.97
CA ASP A 77 7.19 8.44 -8.88
C ASP A 77 6.87 8.78 -7.41
N LEU A 78 6.93 7.80 -6.50
CA LEU A 78 6.74 8.05 -5.06
C LEU A 78 7.78 9.03 -4.50
N LEU A 79 9.06 8.85 -4.87
CA LEU A 79 10.12 9.79 -4.49
C LEU A 79 9.89 11.19 -5.10
N GLY A 80 9.43 11.27 -6.35
CA GLY A 80 9.06 12.51 -7.03
C GLY A 80 7.88 13.23 -6.38
N MET A 81 6.99 12.52 -5.69
CA MET A 81 5.91 13.07 -4.85
C MET A 81 6.38 13.52 -3.46
N ASN A 82 7.69 13.64 -3.23
CA ASN A 82 8.31 13.99 -1.94
C ASN A 82 7.99 13.02 -0.81
N LYS A 83 7.65 11.76 -1.11
CA LYS A 83 7.54 10.73 -0.09
C LYS A 83 8.91 10.40 0.49
N SER A 84 9.02 10.40 1.82
CA SER A 84 10.28 10.10 2.47
C SER A 84 10.66 8.62 2.31
N PRO A 85 11.96 8.28 2.29
CA PRO A 85 12.42 6.90 2.25
C PRO A 85 11.85 6.03 3.38
N ASP A 86 11.72 6.57 4.60
CA ASP A 86 11.11 5.88 5.75
C ASP A 86 9.62 5.60 5.53
N GLU A 87 8.89 6.53 4.92
CA GLU A 87 7.47 6.35 4.58
C GLU A 87 7.30 5.26 3.51
N ILE A 88 8.13 5.28 2.47
CA ILE A 88 8.08 4.30 1.38
C ILE A 88 8.38 2.89 1.91
N ILE A 89 9.47 2.73 2.68
CA ILE A 89 9.83 1.41 3.20
C ILE A 89 8.82 0.89 4.23
N GLY A 90 8.24 1.78 5.04
CA GLY A 90 7.14 1.45 5.95
C GLY A 90 5.92 0.93 5.20
N THR A 91 5.58 1.57 4.08
CA THR A 91 4.49 1.15 3.20
C THR A 91 4.76 -0.22 2.56
N ILE A 92 5.98 -0.44 2.04
CA ILE A 92 6.38 -1.74 1.47
C ILE A 92 6.29 -2.84 2.53
N ASN A 93 6.79 -2.59 3.74
CA ASN A 93 6.70 -3.56 4.84
C ASN A 93 5.24 -3.90 5.16
N TRP A 94 4.39 -2.89 5.28
CA TRP A 94 2.96 -3.07 5.52
C TRP A 94 2.27 -3.89 4.42
N LEU A 95 2.62 -3.66 3.14
CA LEU A 95 2.12 -4.45 2.00
C LEU A 95 2.53 -5.92 2.10
N LEU A 96 3.81 -6.19 2.41
CA LEU A 96 4.34 -7.54 2.57
C LEU A 96 3.69 -8.26 3.76
N GLU A 97 3.46 -7.57 4.89
CA GLU A 97 2.74 -8.14 6.03
C GLU A 97 1.31 -8.52 5.68
N ASN A 98 0.58 -7.65 4.95
CA ASN A 98 -0.77 -7.96 4.53
C ASN A 98 -0.81 -9.09 3.49
N ALA A 99 0.19 -9.16 2.59
CA ALA A 99 0.34 -10.29 1.67
C ALA A 99 0.62 -11.61 2.43
N TYR A 100 1.45 -11.57 3.47
CA TYR A 100 1.68 -12.73 4.34
C TYR A 100 0.40 -13.17 5.06
N ARG A 101 -0.37 -12.23 5.61
CA ARG A 101 -1.67 -12.53 6.25
C ARG A 101 -2.68 -13.12 5.28
N ALA A 102 -2.69 -12.67 4.01
CA ALA A 102 -3.57 -13.17 2.96
C ALA A 102 -3.07 -14.47 2.31
N HIS A 103 -1.89 -14.98 2.70
CA HIS A 103 -1.31 -16.16 2.07
C HIS A 103 -2.10 -17.42 2.43
N PRO A 104 -2.39 -18.33 1.46
CA PRO A 104 -3.22 -19.51 1.70
C PRO A 104 -2.72 -20.47 2.77
N GLN A 105 -1.40 -20.52 3.01
CA GLN A 105 -0.78 -21.38 4.02
C GLN A 105 -0.77 -20.75 5.43
N THR A 106 -0.96 -19.43 5.51
CA THR A 106 -1.01 -18.69 6.78
C THR A 106 -2.28 -17.83 6.81
N PRO A 107 -3.50 -18.43 6.83
CA PRO A 107 -4.73 -17.66 6.74
C PRO A 107 -4.94 -16.82 7.98
N MET A 108 -4.55 -15.56 7.92
CA MET A 108 -4.84 -14.54 8.91
C MET A 108 -5.80 -13.52 8.28
N LYS A 109 -6.67 -12.91 9.09
CA LYS A 109 -7.58 -11.89 8.54
C LYS A 109 -6.81 -10.62 8.16
N VAL A 110 -6.96 -10.19 6.93
CA VAL A 110 -6.64 -8.83 6.48
C VAL A 110 -7.83 -7.95 6.87
N GLY A 111 -7.59 -6.89 7.65
CA GLY A 111 -8.68 -6.11 8.27
C GLY A 111 -9.53 -5.29 7.29
N LYS A 112 -9.05 -5.05 6.06
CA LYS A 112 -9.69 -4.18 5.05
C LYS A 112 -9.89 -4.96 3.75
N PRO A 113 -11.14 -5.16 3.29
CA PRO A 113 -11.43 -5.94 2.07
C PRO A 113 -10.72 -5.41 0.81
N PHE A 114 -10.62 -4.08 0.69
CA PHE A 114 -9.88 -3.45 -0.41
C PHE A 114 -8.40 -3.85 -0.41
N VAL A 115 -7.75 -3.79 0.76
CA VAL A 115 -6.32 -4.18 0.91
C VAL A 115 -6.14 -5.65 0.58
N GLU A 116 -7.02 -6.52 1.11
CA GLU A 116 -6.98 -7.96 0.84
C GLU A 116 -7.00 -8.25 -0.67
N ARG A 117 -7.93 -7.63 -1.41
CA ARG A 117 -7.99 -7.79 -2.87
C ARG A 117 -6.71 -7.34 -3.56
N LYS A 118 -6.12 -6.24 -3.11
CA LYS A 118 -4.91 -5.67 -3.69
C LYS A 118 -3.64 -6.49 -3.41
N VAL A 119 -3.53 -7.10 -2.23
CA VAL A 119 -2.35 -7.92 -1.88
C VAL A 119 -2.48 -9.39 -2.29
N THR A 120 -3.67 -9.86 -2.59
CA THR A 120 -3.92 -11.26 -3.00
C THR A 120 -3.06 -11.73 -4.18
N PRO A 121 -2.84 -10.95 -5.26
CA PRO A 121 -1.97 -11.35 -6.36
C PRO A 121 -0.53 -11.62 -5.88
N LEU A 122 -0.01 -10.75 -5.01
CA LEU A 122 1.32 -10.91 -4.41
C LEU A 122 1.37 -12.13 -3.49
N ALA A 123 0.35 -12.33 -2.64
CA ALA A 123 0.23 -13.47 -1.74
C ALA A 123 0.18 -14.82 -2.47
N ARG A 124 -0.46 -14.87 -3.64
CA ARG A 124 -0.52 -16.09 -4.48
C ARG A 124 0.76 -16.34 -5.27
N LYS A 125 1.47 -15.28 -5.63
CA LYS A 125 2.69 -15.37 -6.42
C LYS A 125 3.90 -15.76 -5.59
N PHE A 126 3.98 -15.29 -4.36
CA PHE A 126 5.08 -15.55 -3.44
C PHE A 126 4.77 -16.78 -2.58
N THR A 127 5.78 -17.60 -2.33
CA THR A 127 5.70 -18.61 -1.28
C THR A 127 5.73 -17.96 0.09
N GLU A 128 5.22 -18.64 1.12
CA GLU A 128 5.32 -18.18 2.50
C GLU A 128 6.75 -17.81 2.88
N LYS A 129 7.71 -18.69 2.58
CA LYS A 129 9.13 -18.45 2.83
C LYS A 129 9.62 -17.17 2.15
N ARG A 130 9.23 -16.95 0.90
CA ARG A 130 9.62 -15.74 0.16
C ARG A 130 9.05 -14.48 0.78
N LEU A 131 7.84 -14.51 1.32
CA LEU A 131 7.26 -13.38 2.05
C LEU A 131 8.02 -13.08 3.34
N ILE A 132 8.42 -14.12 4.09
CA ILE A 132 9.25 -13.98 5.29
C ILE A 132 10.63 -13.39 4.93
N ASP A 133 11.27 -13.91 3.89
CA ASP A 133 12.58 -13.40 3.42
C ASP A 133 12.47 -11.94 2.94
N ALA A 134 11.37 -11.59 2.27
CA ALA A 134 11.09 -10.22 1.82
C ALA A 134 10.90 -9.27 3.00
N LEU A 135 10.16 -9.67 4.03
CA LEU A 135 9.98 -8.89 5.27
C LEU A 135 11.33 -8.69 6.00
N ALA A 136 12.13 -9.75 6.12
CA ALA A 136 13.47 -9.66 6.71
C ALA A 136 14.38 -8.71 5.92
N LEU A 137 14.33 -8.77 4.57
CA LEU A 137 15.08 -7.87 3.70
C LEU A 137 14.62 -6.41 3.88
N CYS A 138 13.32 -6.18 3.97
CA CYS A 138 12.73 -4.86 4.19
C CYS A 138 13.22 -4.27 5.54
N THR A 139 13.14 -5.06 6.61
CA THR A 139 13.62 -4.67 7.94
C THR A 139 15.12 -4.33 7.93
N LYS A 140 15.95 -5.17 7.27
CA LYS A 140 17.39 -4.92 7.12
C LYS A 140 17.66 -3.62 6.37
N THR A 141 16.94 -3.37 5.28
CA THR A 141 17.08 -2.13 4.51
C THR A 141 16.66 -0.91 5.33
N HIS A 142 15.56 -1.01 6.08
CA HIS A 142 15.09 0.06 6.95
C HIS A 142 16.12 0.40 8.04
N PHE A 143 16.74 -0.61 8.63
CA PHE A 143 17.84 -0.40 9.58
C PHE A 143 19.04 0.29 8.91
N ALA A 144 19.42 -0.14 7.70
CA ALA A 144 20.54 0.45 6.96
C ALA A 144 20.29 1.91 6.61
N LEU A 145 19.07 2.30 6.22
CA LEU A 145 18.68 3.69 5.96
C LEU A 145 18.97 4.62 7.15
N ARG A 146 18.84 4.11 8.38
CA ARG A 146 19.01 4.91 9.60
C ARG A 146 20.42 4.88 10.19
N THR A 147 21.24 3.89 9.83
CA THR A 147 22.51 3.63 10.54
C THR A 147 23.76 3.81 9.69
N THR A 148 23.66 3.70 8.36
CA THR A 148 24.87 3.61 7.53
C THR A 148 25.24 4.91 6.80
N GLY A 149 24.39 5.93 6.81
CA GLY A 149 24.59 7.15 6.03
C GLY A 149 24.66 6.94 4.50
N SER A 150 24.28 5.73 4.04
CA SER A 150 24.27 5.39 2.62
C SER A 150 23.13 6.10 1.89
N ASP A 151 23.28 6.24 0.56
CA ASP A 151 22.25 6.85 -0.29
C ASP A 151 20.92 6.08 -0.13
N ALA A 152 19.94 6.77 0.42
CA ALA A 152 18.64 6.21 0.72
C ALA A 152 17.89 5.76 -0.55
N ARG A 153 18.04 6.51 -1.65
CA ARG A 153 17.45 6.17 -2.94
C ARG A 153 18.02 4.84 -3.46
N LEU A 154 19.34 4.72 -3.45
CA LEU A 154 20.04 3.51 -3.89
C LEU A 154 19.62 2.29 -3.05
N GLN A 155 19.47 2.45 -1.73
CA GLN A 155 19.03 1.36 -0.85
C GLN A 155 17.60 0.89 -1.20
N LEU A 156 16.69 1.83 -1.47
CA LEU A 156 15.33 1.50 -1.90
C LEU A 156 15.31 0.85 -3.28
N GLU A 157 16.08 1.36 -4.26
CA GLU A 157 16.19 0.76 -5.59
C GLU A 157 16.67 -0.69 -5.52
N LEU A 158 17.72 -0.97 -4.73
CA LEU A 158 18.23 -2.32 -4.50
C LEU A 158 17.20 -3.23 -3.82
N LEU A 159 16.43 -2.71 -2.87
CA LEU A 159 15.34 -3.44 -2.24
C LEU A 159 14.29 -3.83 -3.29
N ILE A 160 13.80 -2.86 -4.07
CA ILE A 160 12.77 -3.09 -5.09
C ILE A 160 13.21 -4.08 -6.15
N ILE A 161 14.44 -3.97 -6.65
CA ILE A 161 15.00 -4.93 -7.61
C ILE A 161 14.99 -6.34 -7.02
N LYS A 162 15.42 -6.52 -5.77
CA LYS A 162 15.44 -7.83 -5.10
C LYS A 162 14.04 -8.40 -4.88
N LEU A 163 13.07 -7.55 -4.54
CA LEU A 163 11.68 -7.97 -4.35
C LEU A 163 11.02 -8.36 -5.68
N ALA A 164 11.27 -7.58 -6.75
CA ALA A 164 10.71 -7.82 -8.08
C ALA A 164 11.50 -8.88 -8.88
N ALA A 165 12.77 -9.11 -8.59
CA ALA A 165 13.55 -10.18 -9.23
C ALA A 165 13.01 -11.54 -8.79
N ALA A 166 12.12 -12.12 -9.59
CA ALA A 166 11.58 -13.44 -9.32
C ALA A 166 12.64 -14.52 -9.52
N LYS A 167 13.12 -15.11 -8.44
CA LYS A 167 13.53 -16.52 -8.54
C LYS A 167 12.27 -17.36 -8.33
N LYS A 168 11.91 -18.13 -9.36
CA LYS A 168 10.96 -19.22 -9.24
C LYS A 168 11.38 -20.20 -8.16
#